data_3f741a4831b1aa6087ac4bf46b938497
#
_entry.id   3f741a4831b1aa6087ac4bf46b938497
#
_cell.length_a   1.000
_cell.length_b   1.000
_cell.length_c   1.000
_cell.angle_alpha   90.00
_cell.angle_beta   90.00
_cell.angle_gamma   90.00
#
_symmetry.space_group_name_H-M   'P 1'
#
loop_
_entity.id
_entity.type
_entity.pdbx_description
1 polymer ?
#
loop_
_entity_poly.entity_id
_entity_poly.type
_entity_poly.pdbx_seq_one_letter_code
_entity_poly.pdbx_strand_id
1 'polypeptide(L)'
;MSDNEEIIKVIETLFQAGITKDIAVLRDIHLNDPKFSSFSDLPPYDLKDYQNTIELEELKFVSISDYSYEIKNPKISIFGDSAVVAMELNQKGMLVDTKAYTGEHMEIQGRATFVLVKQPTWKIAHIHLSKING
;
A
#
# COMPACT_ATOMS: atom_id res chain seq x y z
N MET A 1 6.17 16.31 -14.83
CA MET A 1 5.14 15.28 -14.58
C MET A 1 3.81 15.91 -14.22
N SER A 2 2.72 15.40 -14.77
CA SER A 2 1.38 15.83 -14.34
C SER A 2 1.09 15.33 -12.92
N ASP A 3 0.09 15.93 -12.26
CA ASP A 3 -0.34 15.48 -10.94
C ASP A 3 -0.83 14.02 -10.98
N ASN A 4 -1.55 13.64 -12.03
CA ASN A 4 -2.01 12.26 -12.19
C ASN A 4 -0.84 11.28 -12.26
N GLU A 5 0.20 11.60 -13.00
CA GLU A 5 1.39 10.76 -13.12
C GLU A 5 2.14 10.66 -11.79
N GLU A 6 2.28 11.78 -11.07
CA GLU A 6 2.93 11.79 -9.75
C GLU A 6 2.18 10.94 -8.73
N ILE A 7 0.85 11.05 -8.72
CA ILE A 7 -0.02 10.29 -7.79
C ILE A 7 0.12 8.80 -8.04
N ILE A 8 0.02 8.36 -9.29
CA ILE A 8 0.18 6.94 -9.63
C ILE A 8 1.58 6.45 -9.28
N LYS A 9 2.60 7.27 -9.53
CA LYS A 9 3.98 6.91 -9.19
C LYS A 9 4.17 6.70 -7.68
N VAL A 10 3.55 7.53 -6.84
CA VAL A 10 3.60 7.35 -5.38
C VAL A 10 2.98 6.00 -5.00
N ILE A 11 1.81 5.67 -5.55
CA ILE A 11 1.14 4.41 -5.25
C ILE A 11 1.97 3.21 -5.75
N GLU A 12 2.50 3.29 -6.97
CA GLU A 12 3.37 2.24 -7.49
C GLU A 12 4.63 2.07 -6.63
N THR A 13 5.20 3.15 -6.11
CA THR A 13 6.36 3.09 -5.24
C THR A 13 6.07 2.29 -3.97
N LEU A 14 4.87 2.40 -3.42
CA LEU A 14 4.45 1.60 -2.27
C LEU A 14 4.56 0.10 -2.58
N PHE A 15 3.95 -0.35 -3.67
CA PHE A 15 3.94 -1.78 -4.01
C PHE A 15 5.28 -2.26 -4.56
N GLN A 16 6.03 -1.40 -5.25
CA GLN A 16 7.37 -1.73 -5.70
C GLN A 16 8.31 -2.04 -4.53
N ALA A 17 8.09 -1.45 -3.37
CA ALA A 17 8.87 -1.76 -2.16
C ALA A 17 8.77 -3.25 -1.78
N GLY A 18 7.66 -3.90 -2.09
CA GLY A 18 7.50 -5.34 -1.89
C GLY A 18 8.36 -6.19 -2.84
N ILE A 19 8.69 -5.66 -4.01
CA ILE A 19 9.53 -6.33 -5.00
C ILE A 19 11.01 -6.04 -4.73
N THR A 20 11.36 -4.77 -4.58
CA THR A 20 12.76 -4.33 -4.41
C THR A 20 13.28 -4.56 -3.00
N LYS A 21 12.38 -4.68 -2.01
CA LYS A 21 12.68 -4.73 -0.58
C LYS A 21 13.31 -3.43 -0.05
N ASP A 22 13.10 -2.33 -0.75
CA ASP A 22 13.47 -0.99 -0.29
C ASP A 22 12.37 -0.45 0.62
N ILE A 23 12.38 -0.89 1.87
CA ILE A 23 11.35 -0.50 2.84
C ILE A 23 11.53 0.91 3.38
N ALA A 24 12.71 1.50 3.24
CA ALA A 24 12.97 2.86 3.70
C ALA A 24 12.09 3.89 2.98
N VAL A 25 11.73 3.63 1.72
CA VAL A 25 10.89 4.53 0.93
C VAL A 25 9.48 4.68 1.51
N LEU A 26 9.01 3.71 2.28
CA LEU A 26 7.64 3.74 2.84
C LEU A 26 7.42 4.95 3.73
N ARG A 27 8.42 5.36 4.49
CA ARG A 27 8.30 6.53 5.38
C ARG A 27 8.19 7.84 4.60
N ASP A 28 8.78 7.89 3.41
CA ASP A 28 8.83 9.10 2.59
C ASP A 28 7.53 9.34 1.81
N ILE A 29 6.82 8.28 1.44
CA ILE A 29 5.62 8.40 0.60
C ILE A 29 4.33 8.54 1.40
N HIS A 30 4.35 8.23 2.70
CA HIS A 30 3.20 8.41 3.59
C HIS A 30 3.31 9.73 4.34
N LEU A 31 2.16 10.35 4.59
CA LEU A 31 2.10 11.60 5.35
C LEU A 31 2.31 11.31 6.83
N ASN A 32 3.41 11.80 7.37
CA ASN A 32 3.71 11.69 8.81
C ASN A 32 2.95 12.77 9.58
N ASP A 33 1.68 12.50 9.87
CA ASP A 33 0.77 13.44 10.48
C ASP A 33 -0.27 12.66 11.30
N PRO A 34 -0.75 13.21 12.43
CA PRO A 34 -1.80 12.56 13.21
C PRO A 34 -3.11 12.30 12.45
N LYS A 35 -3.31 12.97 11.32
CA LYS A 35 -4.48 12.76 10.45
C LYS A 35 -4.36 11.53 9.57
N PHE A 36 -3.17 10.92 9.48
CA PHE A 36 -2.98 9.70 8.71
C PHE A 36 -3.78 8.55 9.31
N SER A 37 -4.37 7.71 8.45
CA SER A 37 -5.04 6.49 8.90
C SER A 37 -5.00 5.43 7.81
N SER A 38 -5.14 4.16 8.21
CA SER A 38 -5.24 3.06 7.25
C SER A 38 -6.03 1.87 7.76
N PHE A 39 -6.57 1.11 6.81
CA PHE A 39 -7.07 -0.25 7.02
C PHE A 39 -6.30 -1.20 6.11
N SER A 40 -5.97 -2.37 6.63
CA SER A 40 -5.21 -3.38 5.90
C SER A 40 -6.10 -4.53 5.40
N ASP A 41 -5.67 -5.18 4.33
CA ASP A 41 -6.26 -6.42 3.82
C ASP A 41 -5.73 -7.66 4.53
N LEU A 42 -4.77 -7.50 5.44
CA LEU A 42 -4.21 -8.54 6.29
C LEU A 42 -4.38 -8.18 7.75
N PRO A 43 -4.51 -9.18 8.65
CA PRO A 43 -4.61 -8.91 10.09
C PRO A 43 -3.39 -8.14 10.60
N PRO A 44 -3.57 -7.26 11.59
CA PRO A 44 -4.83 -6.86 12.23
C PRO A 44 -5.65 -5.89 11.36
N TYR A 45 -6.98 -5.94 11.48
CA TYR A 45 -7.90 -5.17 10.63
C TYR A 45 -8.38 -3.85 11.24
N ASP A 46 -7.88 -3.49 12.41
CA ASP A 46 -8.24 -2.25 13.09
C ASP A 46 -7.67 -1.02 12.37
N LEU A 47 -8.24 0.14 12.68
CA LEU A 47 -7.75 1.41 12.16
C LEU A 47 -6.35 1.70 12.71
N LYS A 48 -5.41 2.04 11.84
CA LYS A 48 -4.00 2.26 12.18
C LYS A 48 -3.59 3.70 11.95
N ASP A 49 -2.67 4.18 12.78
CA ASP A 49 -1.97 5.44 12.60
C ASP A 49 -0.76 5.26 11.66
N TYR A 50 -0.01 6.35 11.44
CA TYR A 50 1.18 6.34 10.60
C TYR A 50 2.19 5.28 11.03
N GLN A 51 2.60 5.29 12.29
CA GLN A 51 3.66 4.39 12.77
C GLN A 51 3.28 2.93 12.63
N ASN A 52 2.06 2.57 13.04
CA ASN A 52 1.58 1.19 12.93
C ASN A 52 1.40 0.75 11.49
N THR A 53 1.01 1.66 10.59
CA THR A 53 0.90 1.37 9.16
C THR A 53 2.28 1.07 8.57
N ILE A 54 3.29 1.91 8.85
CA ILE A 54 4.64 1.70 8.34
C ILE A 54 5.20 0.36 8.84
N GLU A 55 5.05 0.07 10.13
CA GLU A 55 5.55 -1.19 10.71
C GLU A 55 4.88 -2.41 10.07
N LEU A 56 3.57 -2.36 9.84
CA LEU A 56 2.86 -3.47 9.21
C LEU A 56 3.28 -3.66 7.76
N GLU A 57 3.43 -2.59 7.00
CA GLU A 57 3.89 -2.66 5.61
C GLU A 57 5.32 -3.20 5.52
N GLU A 58 6.22 -2.73 6.39
CA GLU A 58 7.58 -3.25 6.47
C GLU A 58 7.57 -4.75 6.73
N LEU A 59 6.81 -5.19 7.73
CA LEU A 59 6.69 -6.60 8.09
C LEU A 59 6.14 -7.42 6.92
N LYS A 60 5.07 -6.95 6.29
CA LYS A 60 4.46 -7.61 5.14
C LYS A 60 5.47 -7.82 4.02
N PHE A 61 6.17 -6.76 3.62
CA PHE A 61 7.05 -6.82 2.47
C PHE A 61 8.34 -7.60 2.73
N VAL A 62 8.83 -7.63 3.99
CA VAL A 62 9.99 -8.49 4.33
C VAL A 62 9.59 -9.95 4.39
N SER A 63 8.34 -10.24 4.77
CA SER A 63 7.85 -11.61 4.96
C SER A 63 7.38 -12.30 3.69
N ILE A 64 7.16 -11.54 2.61
CA ILE A 64 6.67 -12.06 1.34
C ILE A 64 7.82 -12.18 0.36
N SER A 65 8.05 -13.39 -0.18
CA SER A 65 8.97 -13.61 -1.30
C SER A 65 8.19 -13.69 -2.61
N ASP A 66 8.87 -13.44 -3.72
CA ASP A 66 8.28 -13.48 -5.06
C ASP A 66 7.03 -12.61 -5.19
N TYR A 67 7.04 -11.45 -4.53
CA TYR A 67 5.92 -10.53 -4.54
C TYR A 67 5.70 -9.95 -5.92
N SER A 68 4.44 -9.95 -6.35
CA SER A 68 3.98 -9.26 -7.56
C SER A 68 2.63 -8.62 -7.29
N TYR A 69 2.32 -7.60 -8.07
CA TYR A 69 1.05 -6.90 -7.95
C TYR A 69 0.55 -6.44 -9.31
N GLU A 70 -0.75 -6.20 -9.40
CA GLU A 70 -1.37 -5.63 -10.58
C GLU A 70 -2.41 -4.60 -10.14
N ILE A 71 -2.24 -3.37 -10.60
CA ILE A 71 -3.21 -2.29 -10.40
C ILE A 71 -4.15 -2.28 -11.60
N LYS A 72 -5.45 -2.40 -11.34
CA LYS A 72 -6.48 -2.42 -12.39
C LYS A 72 -7.43 -1.26 -12.24
N ASN A 73 -7.77 -0.64 -13.37
CA ASN A 73 -8.81 0.38 -13.48
C ASN A 73 -8.67 1.52 -12.46
N PRO A 74 -7.49 2.15 -12.32
CA PRO A 74 -7.34 3.23 -11.36
C PRO A 74 -8.16 4.44 -11.78
N LYS A 75 -8.96 4.95 -10.84
CA LYS A 75 -9.71 6.19 -11.03
C LYS A 75 -9.15 7.25 -10.10
N ILE A 76 -8.55 8.29 -10.68
CA ILE A 76 -7.94 9.39 -9.95
C ILE A 76 -8.88 10.58 -10.01
N SER A 77 -9.23 11.13 -8.83
CA SER A 77 -10.05 12.33 -8.71
C SER A 77 -9.28 13.35 -7.86
N ILE A 78 -8.93 14.48 -8.47
CA ILE A 78 -8.14 15.53 -7.81
C ILE A 78 -9.07 16.67 -7.38
N PHE A 79 -8.94 17.07 -6.12
CA PHE A 79 -9.71 18.14 -5.49
C PHE A 79 -8.70 19.13 -4.88
N GLY A 80 -8.19 20.07 -5.70
CA GLY A 80 -7.15 21.00 -5.24
C GLY A 80 -5.87 20.28 -4.85
N ASP A 81 -5.48 20.42 -3.60
CA ASP A 81 -4.28 19.77 -3.06
C ASP A 81 -4.55 18.40 -2.44
N SER A 82 -5.72 17.82 -2.71
CA SER A 82 -6.04 16.46 -2.29
C SER A 82 -6.54 15.64 -3.47
N ALA A 83 -6.42 14.32 -3.35
CA ALA A 83 -6.85 13.39 -4.38
C ALA A 83 -7.36 12.11 -3.76
N VAL A 84 -8.32 11.48 -4.44
CA VAL A 84 -8.81 10.14 -4.12
C VAL A 84 -8.51 9.25 -5.31
N VAL A 85 -7.92 8.07 -5.02
CA VAL A 85 -7.67 7.05 -6.05
C VAL A 85 -8.37 5.77 -5.63
N ALA A 86 -9.27 5.31 -6.47
CA ALA A 86 -9.94 4.02 -6.28
C ALA A 86 -9.46 3.05 -7.36
N MET A 87 -9.19 1.80 -6.99
CA MET A 87 -8.68 0.80 -7.92
C MET A 87 -8.99 -0.60 -7.48
N GLU A 88 -8.88 -1.54 -8.41
CA GLU A 88 -8.76 -2.95 -8.10
C GLU A 88 -7.28 -3.28 -7.97
N LEU A 89 -6.94 -4.17 -7.05
CA LEU A 89 -5.55 -4.52 -6.75
C LEU A 89 -5.44 -6.01 -6.54
N ASN A 90 -4.61 -6.67 -7.34
CA ASN A 90 -4.28 -8.07 -7.14
C ASN A 90 -2.84 -8.20 -6.68
N GLN A 91 -2.60 -9.04 -5.68
CA GLN A 91 -1.27 -9.27 -5.11
C GLN A 91 -1.00 -10.76 -5.01
N LYS A 92 0.23 -11.16 -5.30
CA LYS A 92 0.69 -12.55 -5.20
C LYS A 92 2.05 -12.61 -4.54
N GLY A 93 2.35 -13.72 -3.90
CA GLY A 93 3.65 -13.98 -3.30
C GLY A 93 3.63 -15.21 -2.44
N MET A 94 4.75 -15.43 -1.74
CA MET A 94 4.89 -16.52 -0.79
C MET A 94 5.16 -15.95 0.59
N LEU A 95 4.30 -16.30 1.55
CA LEU A 95 4.55 -16.01 2.96
C LEU A 95 5.46 -17.11 3.50
N VAL A 96 6.63 -16.70 4.02
CA VAL A 96 7.65 -17.64 4.48
C VAL A 96 7.65 -17.69 6.00
N ASP A 97 7.49 -18.90 6.57
CA ASP A 97 7.69 -19.16 7.98
C ASP A 97 9.05 -19.81 8.18
N THR A 98 10.03 -19.04 8.63
CA THR A 98 11.39 -19.51 8.81
C THR A 98 11.54 -20.50 9.96
N LYS A 99 10.64 -20.47 10.94
CA LYS A 99 10.66 -21.40 12.07
C LYS A 99 10.18 -22.79 11.68
N ALA A 100 9.14 -22.85 10.86
CA ALA A 100 8.55 -24.09 10.39
C ALA A 100 9.15 -24.58 9.07
N TYR A 101 10.02 -23.79 8.45
CA TYR A 101 10.58 -24.06 7.11
C TYR A 101 9.48 -24.29 6.06
N THR A 102 8.37 -23.57 6.18
CA THR A 102 7.23 -23.67 5.27
C THR A 102 7.01 -22.36 4.54
N GLY A 103 6.42 -22.47 3.35
CA GLY A 103 5.94 -21.32 2.58
C GLY A 103 4.47 -21.51 2.27
N GLU A 104 3.71 -20.42 2.34
CA GLU A 104 2.30 -20.41 1.99
C GLU A 104 2.09 -19.45 0.82
N HIS A 105 1.46 -19.97 -0.25
CA HIS A 105 1.11 -19.14 -1.39
C HIS A 105 0.03 -18.12 -0.99
N MET A 106 0.32 -16.85 -1.26
CA MET A 106 -0.61 -15.76 -1.02
C MET A 106 -1.14 -15.24 -2.35
N GLU A 107 -2.44 -15.14 -2.47
CA GLU A 107 -3.10 -14.47 -3.58
C GLU A 107 -4.25 -13.64 -3.05
N ILE A 108 -4.18 -12.32 -3.20
CA ILE A 108 -5.18 -11.40 -2.73
C ILE A 108 -5.79 -10.70 -3.94
N GLN A 109 -7.08 -10.94 -4.18
CA GLN A 109 -7.88 -10.14 -5.10
C GLN A 109 -8.60 -9.11 -4.24
N GLY A 110 -8.33 -7.85 -4.49
CA GLY A 110 -8.79 -6.82 -3.58
C GLY A 110 -9.18 -5.52 -4.25
N ARG A 111 -9.53 -4.58 -3.38
CA ARG A 111 -9.85 -3.20 -3.75
C ARG A 111 -9.05 -2.29 -2.86
N ALA A 112 -8.64 -1.16 -3.42
CA ALA A 112 -7.86 -0.17 -2.70
C ALA A 112 -8.43 1.22 -2.93
N THR A 113 -8.46 2.01 -1.87
CA THR A 113 -8.73 3.44 -1.94
C THR A 113 -7.60 4.19 -1.25
N PHE A 114 -7.06 5.17 -1.94
CA PHE A 114 -6.01 6.04 -1.41
C PHE A 114 -6.51 7.46 -1.37
N VAL A 115 -6.22 8.16 -0.28
CA VAL A 115 -6.34 9.62 -0.22
C VAL A 115 -4.93 10.16 -0.16
N LEU A 116 -4.61 11.10 -1.04
CA LEU A 116 -3.30 11.75 -1.09
C LEU A 116 -3.48 13.25 -0.89
N VAL A 117 -2.46 13.87 -0.32
CA VAL A 117 -2.39 15.33 -0.16
C VAL A 117 -1.06 15.83 -0.67
N LYS A 118 -1.05 17.03 -1.25
CA LYS A 118 0.17 17.65 -1.79
C LYS A 118 0.78 18.57 -0.73
N GLN A 119 1.82 18.08 -0.01
CA GLN A 119 2.49 18.79 1.10
C GLN A 119 3.97 18.43 1.21
N PRO A 120 4.90 19.10 0.54
CA PRO A 120 4.77 19.91 -0.69
C PRO A 120 4.62 19.02 -1.93
N THR A 121 4.93 17.74 -1.84
CA THR A 121 4.72 16.72 -2.86
C THR A 121 3.55 15.83 -2.46
N TRP A 122 3.06 15.03 -3.40
CA TRP A 122 1.96 14.12 -3.11
C TRP A 122 2.39 13.04 -2.11
N LYS A 123 1.65 12.94 -0.99
CA LYS A 123 1.85 11.96 0.08
C LYS A 123 0.57 11.21 0.34
N ILE A 124 0.68 9.94 0.67
CA ILE A 124 -0.48 9.12 1.03
C ILE A 124 -0.94 9.53 2.45
N ALA A 125 -2.20 9.93 2.57
CA ALA A 125 -2.79 10.34 3.85
C ALA A 125 -3.76 9.30 4.39
N HIS A 126 -4.33 8.44 3.53
CA HIS A 126 -5.21 7.35 3.95
C HIS A 126 -5.10 6.20 2.95
N ILE A 127 -5.15 4.98 3.47
CA ILE A 127 -5.19 3.76 2.68
C ILE A 127 -6.29 2.86 3.22
N HIS A 128 -7.13 2.36 2.33
CA HIS A 128 -8.06 1.30 2.66
C HIS A 128 -7.87 0.15 1.67
N LEU A 129 -7.35 -0.96 2.16
CA LEU A 129 -7.21 -2.19 1.39
C LEU A 129 -8.26 -3.18 1.87
N SER A 130 -8.96 -3.81 0.95
CA SER A 130 -9.93 -4.86 1.28
C SER A 130 -9.75 -6.06 0.36
N LYS A 131 -9.95 -7.23 0.93
CA LYS A 131 -9.85 -8.51 0.22
C LYS A 131 -11.26 -8.94 -0.19
N ILE A 132 -11.43 -9.35 -1.46
CA ILE A 132 -12.71 -9.81 -1.98
C ILE A 132 -12.76 -11.31 -2.23
N ASN A 133 -11.62 -12.00 -2.25
CA ASN A 133 -11.58 -13.46 -2.37
C ASN A 133 -11.38 -14.10 -0.99
N GLY A 134 -12.09 -15.17 -0.75
CA GLY A 134 -11.93 -16.05 0.39
C GLY A 134 -11.64 -15.45 1.70
#